data_54cc70eef86a9453ec745ddb34b96f34
#
_entry.id   54cc70eef86a9453ec745ddb34b96f34
#
_cell.length_a   1.000
_cell.length_b   1.000
_cell.length_c   1.000
_cell.angle_alpha   90.00
_cell.angle_beta   90.00
_cell.angle_gamma   90.00
#
_symmetry.space_group_name_H-M   'P 1'
#
loop_
_entity.id
_entity.type
_entity.pdbx_description
1 polymer ?
#
loop_
_entity_poly.entity_id
_entity_poly.type
_entity_poly.pdbx_seq_one_letter_code
_entity_poly.pdbx_strand_id
1 'polypeptide(L)'
;MENMFQYSIISKIYGLLDIIFFRNNNRNPRKALAGCIDQSDERILDVCTGTAANAIKIAKLNPSSNIIGIDLSKEMLHIAQKKIKKFSLNNISLYEMDATNTKYKDNTFDVIVISLILHETSQEVGRDILLEAKRILKPDGKLLVLEWEKPTSAIQKVLFFSIRKLEPKGFDDFLKLDMKSYFKQFGLMVTDIKHCDYSKVLSIKPC
;
A
#
# COMPACT_ATOMS: atom_id res chain seq x y z
N MET A 1 -14.43 -10.09 -21.46
CA MET A 1 -13.55 -11.29 -21.32
C MET A 1 -12.06 -10.93 -21.41
N GLU A 2 -11.64 -10.01 -22.29
CA GLU A 2 -10.22 -9.58 -22.39
C GLU A 2 -9.67 -8.98 -21.11
N ASN A 3 -10.41 -8.11 -20.41
CA ASN A 3 -9.96 -7.47 -19.18
C ASN A 3 -9.67 -8.48 -18.04
N MET A 4 -10.51 -9.52 -17.87
CA MET A 4 -10.33 -10.50 -16.80
C MET A 4 -9.07 -11.37 -16.98
N PHE A 5 -8.70 -11.67 -18.23
CA PHE A 5 -7.48 -12.40 -18.54
C PHE A 5 -6.23 -11.54 -18.29
N GLN A 6 -6.29 -10.25 -18.64
CA GLN A 6 -5.21 -9.29 -18.41
C GLN A 6 -4.95 -9.09 -16.92
N TYR A 7 -6.00 -8.89 -16.09
CA TYR A 7 -5.86 -8.75 -14.63
C TYR A 7 -5.39 -10.06 -13.96
N SER A 8 -5.76 -11.23 -14.50
CA SER A 8 -5.24 -12.52 -14.02
C SER A 8 -3.73 -12.65 -14.26
N ILE A 9 -3.23 -12.17 -15.39
CA ILE A 9 -1.78 -12.15 -15.70
C ILE A 9 -1.08 -11.14 -14.79
N ILE A 10 -1.60 -9.93 -14.67
CA ILE A 10 -1.07 -8.86 -13.82
C ILE A 10 -0.99 -9.35 -12.36
N SER A 11 -2.04 -9.95 -11.84
CA SER A 11 -2.05 -10.47 -10.46
C SER A 11 -1.03 -11.59 -10.21
N LYS A 12 -0.72 -12.41 -11.24
CA LYS A 12 0.33 -13.42 -11.19
C LYS A 12 1.73 -12.78 -11.21
N ILE A 13 1.90 -11.72 -12.03
CA ILE A 13 3.14 -10.94 -12.07
C ILE A 13 3.39 -10.29 -10.71
N TYR A 14 2.41 -9.63 -10.11
CA TYR A 14 2.52 -9.07 -8.75
C TYR A 14 2.80 -10.16 -7.72
N GLY A 15 2.17 -11.34 -7.82
CA GLY A 15 2.47 -12.49 -6.96
C GLY A 15 3.91 -13.00 -7.11
N LEU A 16 4.46 -12.98 -8.31
CA LEU A 16 5.86 -13.35 -8.58
C LEU A 16 6.83 -12.29 -8.05
N LEU A 17 6.52 -11.02 -8.25
CA LEU A 17 7.29 -9.90 -7.71
C LEU A 17 7.33 -9.95 -6.17
N ASP A 18 6.20 -10.25 -5.52
CA ASP A 18 6.13 -10.46 -4.07
C ASP A 18 7.08 -11.58 -3.61
N ILE A 19 7.15 -12.68 -4.34
CA ILE A 19 8.04 -13.81 -4.02
C ILE A 19 9.51 -13.43 -4.21
N ILE A 20 9.84 -12.70 -5.26
CA ILE A 20 11.23 -12.35 -5.59
C ILE A 20 11.75 -11.25 -4.66
N PHE A 21 10.97 -10.17 -4.48
CA PHE A 21 11.43 -8.94 -3.83
C PHE A 21 11.05 -8.85 -2.34
N PHE A 22 10.03 -9.57 -1.89
CA PHE A 22 9.56 -9.55 -0.50
C PHE A 22 9.75 -10.88 0.24
N ARG A 23 10.60 -11.78 -0.30
CA ARG A 23 10.87 -13.10 0.26
C ARG A 23 11.67 -13.04 1.57
N ASN A 24 12.55 -12.07 1.72
CA ASN A 24 13.39 -11.96 2.91
C ASN A 24 12.54 -11.62 4.14
N ASN A 25 12.35 -12.61 5.01
CA ASN A 25 11.45 -12.49 6.16
C ASN A 25 11.87 -11.38 7.16
N ASN A 26 13.15 -11.08 7.26
CA ASN A 26 13.68 -10.06 8.16
C ASN A 26 13.54 -8.62 7.60
N ARG A 27 13.47 -8.49 6.28
CA ARG A 27 13.32 -7.22 5.57
C ARG A 27 12.06 -7.16 4.70
N ASN A 28 11.07 -7.99 5.01
CA ASN A 28 9.80 -8.01 4.30
C ASN A 28 9.02 -6.73 4.59
N PRO A 29 8.74 -5.89 3.57
CA PRO A 29 8.12 -4.59 3.79
C PRO A 29 6.68 -4.69 4.29
N ARG A 30 5.93 -5.73 3.91
CA ARG A 30 4.56 -5.94 4.43
C ARG A 30 4.56 -6.31 5.91
N LYS A 31 5.59 -7.04 6.36
CA LYS A 31 5.78 -7.33 7.79
C LYS A 31 6.19 -6.06 8.54
N ALA A 32 7.09 -5.26 7.96
CA ALA A 32 7.52 -3.98 8.52
C ALA A 32 6.33 -3.01 8.63
N LEU A 33 5.49 -2.92 7.60
CA LEU A 33 4.27 -2.11 7.57
C LEU A 33 3.29 -2.56 8.66
N ALA A 34 2.94 -3.85 8.70
CA ALA A 34 2.02 -4.39 9.70
C ALA A 34 2.54 -4.24 11.12
N GLY A 35 3.85 -4.24 11.32
CA GLY A 35 4.50 -3.96 12.61
C GLY A 35 4.53 -2.47 13.02
N CYS A 36 4.02 -1.55 12.19
CA CYS A 36 3.78 -0.15 12.55
C CYS A 36 2.37 0.10 13.10
N ILE A 37 1.52 -0.94 13.10
CA ILE A 37 0.15 -0.89 13.58
C ILE A 37 0.13 -1.30 15.05
N ASP A 38 -0.41 -0.46 15.90
CA ASP A 38 -0.52 -0.73 17.33
C ASP A 38 -1.73 -1.62 17.62
N GLN A 39 -1.71 -2.33 18.74
CA GLN A 39 -2.82 -3.21 19.14
C GLN A 39 -4.12 -2.45 19.46
N SER A 40 -4.02 -1.14 19.70
CA SER A 40 -5.14 -0.22 19.91
C SER A 40 -5.75 0.32 18.62
N ASP A 41 -5.11 0.10 17.46
CA ASP A 41 -5.60 0.56 16.17
C ASP A 41 -6.75 -0.37 15.71
N GLU A 42 -7.98 0.09 15.87
CA GLU A 42 -9.17 -0.76 15.66
C GLU A 42 -9.63 -0.75 14.20
N ARG A 43 -9.50 0.37 13.50
CA ARG A 43 -10.10 0.59 12.19
C ARG A 43 -9.06 0.98 11.14
N ILE A 44 -8.78 0.06 10.24
CA ILE A 44 -7.70 0.17 9.24
C ILE A 44 -8.29 0.18 7.84
N LEU A 45 -7.84 1.12 6.98
CA LEU A 45 -8.17 1.18 5.57
C LEU A 45 -6.93 0.83 4.73
N ASP A 46 -7.03 -0.16 3.85
CA ASP A 46 -6.03 -0.50 2.82
C ASP A 46 -6.52 0.05 1.47
N VAL A 47 -5.93 1.17 1.05
CA VAL A 47 -6.30 1.93 -0.16
C VAL A 47 -5.63 1.31 -1.37
N CYS A 48 -6.39 1.11 -2.46
CA CYS A 48 -5.94 0.38 -3.65
C CYS A 48 -5.40 -1.00 -3.27
N THR A 49 -6.19 -1.75 -2.51
CA THR A 49 -5.79 -3.00 -1.84
C THR A 49 -5.35 -4.11 -2.81
N GLY A 50 -5.74 -4.01 -4.09
CA GLY A 50 -5.43 -5.00 -5.11
C GLY A 50 -5.89 -6.39 -4.72
N THR A 51 -4.96 -7.31 -4.60
CA THR A 51 -5.23 -8.69 -4.18
C THR A 51 -5.21 -8.88 -2.65
N ALA A 52 -5.34 -7.81 -1.88
CA ALA A 52 -5.36 -7.76 -0.41
C ALA A 52 -4.09 -8.33 0.27
N ALA A 53 -2.94 -8.22 -0.36
CA ALA A 53 -1.72 -8.80 0.21
C ALA A 53 -1.30 -8.12 1.53
N ASN A 54 -1.45 -6.79 1.65
CA ASN A 54 -1.21 -6.06 2.89
C ASN A 54 -2.33 -6.31 3.91
N ALA A 55 -3.60 -6.17 3.51
CA ALA A 55 -4.74 -6.43 4.38
C ALA A 55 -4.66 -7.81 5.05
N ILE A 56 -4.32 -8.87 4.29
CA ILE A 56 -4.13 -10.24 4.79
C ILE A 56 -2.96 -10.30 5.78
N LYS A 57 -1.84 -9.60 5.49
CA LYS A 57 -0.69 -9.60 6.40
C LYS A 57 -1.00 -8.88 7.70
N ILE A 58 -1.69 -7.75 7.62
CA ILE A 58 -2.15 -6.96 8.76
C ILE A 58 -3.11 -7.80 9.61
N ALA A 59 -4.14 -8.39 9.00
CA ALA A 59 -5.14 -9.20 9.69
C ALA A 59 -4.55 -10.36 10.49
N LYS A 60 -3.49 -10.98 9.97
CA LYS A 60 -2.78 -12.07 10.67
C LYS A 60 -1.97 -11.61 11.87
N LEU A 61 -1.48 -10.38 11.88
CA LEU A 61 -0.66 -9.82 12.96
C LEU A 61 -1.49 -9.00 13.94
N ASN A 62 -2.64 -8.49 13.52
CA ASN A 62 -3.56 -7.66 14.30
C ASN A 62 -4.98 -8.23 14.19
N PRO A 63 -5.26 -9.37 14.85
CA PRO A 63 -6.54 -10.07 14.69
C PRO A 63 -7.73 -9.32 15.32
N SER A 64 -7.50 -8.37 16.21
CA SER A 64 -8.53 -7.52 16.83
C SER A 64 -8.96 -6.35 15.94
N SER A 65 -8.13 -5.96 14.97
CA SER A 65 -8.42 -4.82 14.08
C SER A 65 -9.42 -5.19 13.00
N ASN A 66 -10.28 -4.24 12.64
CA ASN A 66 -11.19 -4.34 11.50
C ASN A 66 -10.54 -3.68 10.28
N ILE A 67 -10.21 -4.49 9.28
CA ILE A 67 -9.52 -4.04 8.07
C ILE A 67 -10.54 -3.89 6.94
N ILE A 68 -10.49 -2.76 6.28
CA ILE A 68 -11.28 -2.49 5.08
C ILE A 68 -10.32 -2.31 3.92
N GLY A 69 -10.50 -3.09 2.85
CA GLY A 69 -9.77 -2.92 1.59
C GLY A 69 -10.67 -2.29 0.54
N ILE A 70 -10.19 -1.23 -0.11
CA ILE A 70 -10.89 -0.61 -1.25
C ILE A 70 -10.06 -0.70 -2.51
N ASP A 71 -10.71 -0.91 -3.65
CA ASP A 71 -10.09 -0.91 -4.97
C ASP A 71 -11.14 -0.59 -6.04
N LEU A 72 -10.74 -0.01 -7.17
CA LEU A 72 -11.63 0.21 -8.32
C LEU A 72 -11.84 -1.06 -9.15
N SER A 73 -10.92 -2.03 -9.09
CA SER A 73 -10.97 -3.24 -9.90
C SER A 73 -11.75 -4.35 -9.19
N LYS A 74 -12.94 -4.65 -9.72
CA LYS A 74 -13.74 -5.82 -9.28
C LYS A 74 -12.98 -7.14 -9.39
N GLU A 75 -12.14 -7.25 -10.41
CA GLU A 75 -11.32 -8.43 -10.67
C GLU A 75 -10.29 -8.65 -9.56
N MET A 76 -9.60 -7.56 -9.15
CA MET A 76 -8.65 -7.61 -8.04
C MET A 76 -9.36 -7.95 -6.73
N LEU A 77 -10.51 -7.33 -6.46
CA LEU A 77 -11.31 -7.63 -5.27
C LEU A 77 -11.81 -9.09 -5.25
N HIS A 78 -12.16 -9.66 -6.41
CA HIS A 78 -12.54 -11.06 -6.52
C HIS A 78 -11.36 -12.01 -6.17
N ILE A 79 -10.15 -11.69 -6.64
CA ILE A 79 -8.94 -12.43 -6.28
C ILE A 79 -8.64 -12.29 -4.79
N ALA A 80 -8.75 -11.07 -4.25
CA ALA A 80 -8.58 -10.77 -2.83
C ALA A 80 -9.52 -11.60 -1.96
N GLN A 81 -10.82 -11.64 -2.32
CA GLN A 81 -11.84 -12.42 -1.62
C GLN A 81 -11.51 -13.92 -1.56
N LYS A 82 -11.00 -14.49 -2.67
CA LYS A 82 -10.55 -15.89 -2.69
C LYS A 82 -9.38 -16.13 -1.74
N LYS A 83 -8.41 -15.19 -1.71
CA LYS A 83 -7.26 -15.29 -0.81
C LYS A 83 -7.67 -15.16 0.66
N ILE A 84 -8.56 -14.22 1.00
CA ILE A 84 -9.10 -14.02 2.36
C ILE A 84 -9.78 -15.30 2.85
N LYS A 85 -10.66 -15.89 2.03
CA LYS A 85 -11.31 -17.18 2.33
C LYS A 85 -10.30 -18.30 2.54
N LYS A 86 -9.27 -18.41 1.70
CA LYS A 86 -8.21 -19.44 1.82
C LYS A 86 -7.48 -19.36 3.16
N PHE A 87 -7.36 -18.18 3.75
CA PHE A 87 -6.70 -17.98 5.05
C PHE A 87 -7.70 -17.93 6.23
N SER A 88 -9.00 -18.13 5.98
CA SER A 88 -10.07 -18.11 7.00
C SER A 88 -10.06 -16.82 7.85
N LEU A 89 -9.80 -15.66 7.21
CA LEU A 89 -9.78 -14.37 7.88
C LEU A 89 -11.18 -13.75 7.87
N ASN A 90 -11.65 -13.36 9.05
CA ASN A 90 -13.01 -12.82 9.23
C ASN A 90 -13.03 -11.31 9.55
N ASN A 91 -11.86 -10.70 9.68
CA ASN A 91 -11.70 -9.30 10.06
C ASN A 91 -11.28 -8.41 8.87
N ILE A 92 -11.54 -8.87 7.62
CA ILE A 92 -11.31 -8.09 6.40
C ILE A 92 -12.62 -7.97 5.62
N SER A 93 -13.00 -6.74 5.28
CA SER A 93 -14.09 -6.42 4.35
C SER A 93 -13.55 -5.74 3.09
N LEU A 94 -14.12 -6.03 1.93
CA LEU A 94 -13.69 -5.46 0.64
C LEU A 94 -14.83 -4.68 -0.01
N TYR A 95 -14.49 -3.50 -0.58
CA TYR A 95 -15.46 -2.64 -1.30
C TYR A 95 -14.85 -2.08 -2.57
N GLU A 96 -15.67 -2.06 -3.65
CA GLU A 96 -15.37 -1.28 -4.85
C GLU A 96 -15.59 0.20 -4.55
N MET A 97 -14.51 0.98 -4.58
CA MET A 97 -14.55 2.39 -4.20
C MET A 97 -13.38 3.15 -4.79
N ASP A 98 -13.64 4.41 -5.19
CA ASP A 98 -12.61 5.35 -5.62
C ASP A 98 -11.87 5.92 -4.41
N ALA A 99 -10.54 5.79 -4.43
CA ALA A 99 -9.66 6.27 -3.38
C ALA A 99 -9.52 7.80 -3.35
N THR A 100 -9.86 8.50 -4.44
CA THR A 100 -9.82 9.97 -4.52
C THR A 100 -11.05 10.63 -3.91
N ASN A 101 -12.15 9.87 -3.72
CA ASN A 101 -13.42 10.39 -3.20
C ASN A 101 -14.20 9.26 -2.51
N THR A 102 -13.81 8.91 -1.30
CA THR A 102 -14.45 7.83 -0.55
C THR A 102 -15.78 8.29 0.07
N LYS A 103 -16.62 7.31 0.42
CA LYS A 103 -17.90 7.57 1.12
C LYS A 103 -17.75 7.66 2.65
N TYR A 104 -16.53 7.64 3.15
CA TYR A 104 -16.28 7.70 4.59
C TYR A 104 -16.35 9.13 5.11
N LYS A 105 -16.77 9.27 6.36
CA LYS A 105 -16.76 10.55 7.08
C LYS A 105 -15.33 10.95 7.45
N ASP A 106 -15.14 12.23 7.74
CA ASP A 106 -13.88 12.71 8.29
C ASP A 106 -13.52 11.95 9.57
N ASN A 107 -12.23 11.83 9.84
CA ASN A 107 -11.72 11.23 11.09
C ASN A 107 -12.27 9.82 11.39
N THR A 108 -12.34 8.96 10.38
CA THR A 108 -12.96 7.63 10.50
C THR A 108 -11.95 6.54 10.86
N PHE A 109 -10.71 6.63 10.38
CA PHE A 109 -9.72 5.55 10.47
C PHE A 109 -8.59 5.88 11.43
N ASP A 110 -8.16 4.88 12.21
CA ASP A 110 -6.96 4.95 13.05
C ASP A 110 -5.70 4.84 12.19
N VAL A 111 -5.75 3.95 11.18
CA VAL A 111 -4.64 3.74 10.24
C VAL A 111 -5.17 3.68 8.82
N ILE A 112 -4.46 4.35 7.92
CA ILE A 112 -4.65 4.21 6.47
C ILE A 112 -3.35 3.68 5.88
N VAL A 113 -3.47 2.70 4.99
CA VAL A 113 -2.37 2.10 4.25
C VAL A 113 -2.48 2.45 2.78
N ILE A 114 -1.39 2.95 2.20
CA ILE A 114 -1.23 3.15 0.75
C ILE A 114 0.03 2.39 0.33
N SER A 115 -0.07 1.49 -0.63
CA SER A 115 1.04 0.60 -0.97
C SER A 115 1.25 0.43 -2.45
N LEU A 116 2.44 0.81 -2.93
CA LEU A 116 2.92 0.58 -4.29
C LEU A 116 1.96 1.11 -5.37
N ILE A 117 1.40 2.31 -5.15
CA ILE A 117 0.44 2.93 -6.06
C ILE A 117 0.80 4.38 -6.41
N LEU A 118 1.47 5.13 -5.53
CA LEU A 118 1.74 6.54 -5.78
C LEU A 118 2.69 6.75 -6.97
N HIS A 119 3.62 5.83 -7.19
CA HIS A 119 4.51 5.85 -8.36
C HIS A 119 3.82 5.45 -9.67
N GLU A 120 2.67 4.78 -9.61
CA GLU A 120 1.89 4.35 -10.77
C GLU A 120 0.84 5.41 -11.19
N THR A 121 0.47 6.32 -10.29
CA THR A 121 -0.58 7.31 -10.52
C THR A 121 -0.01 8.62 -11.11
N SER A 122 -0.86 9.38 -11.80
CA SER A 122 -0.52 10.77 -12.12
C SER A 122 -0.36 11.60 -10.85
N GLN A 123 0.38 12.71 -10.93
CA GLN A 123 0.56 13.62 -9.79
C GLN A 123 -0.78 14.13 -9.23
N GLU A 124 -1.76 14.36 -10.09
CA GLU A 124 -3.09 14.81 -9.72
C GLU A 124 -3.86 13.74 -8.93
N VAL A 125 -3.91 12.51 -9.45
CA VAL A 125 -4.57 11.37 -8.77
C VAL A 125 -3.87 11.06 -7.45
N GLY A 126 -2.54 11.03 -7.42
CA GLY A 126 -1.78 10.82 -6.18
C GLY A 126 -2.05 11.88 -5.12
N ARG A 127 -2.14 13.17 -5.54
CA ARG A 127 -2.56 14.28 -4.68
C ARG A 127 -3.94 14.04 -4.08
N ASP A 128 -4.92 13.71 -4.93
CA ASP A 128 -6.31 13.55 -4.51
C ASP A 128 -6.48 12.36 -3.55
N ILE A 129 -5.78 11.25 -3.80
CA ILE A 129 -5.69 10.11 -2.86
C ILE A 129 -5.14 10.56 -1.50
N LEU A 130 -4.06 11.36 -1.47
CA LEU A 130 -3.43 11.80 -0.22
C LEU A 130 -4.30 12.79 0.55
N LEU A 131 -4.98 13.72 -0.14
CA LEU A 131 -5.92 14.65 0.48
C LEU A 131 -7.13 13.92 1.06
N GLU A 132 -7.69 12.96 0.33
CA GLU A 132 -8.80 12.14 0.81
C GLU A 132 -8.36 11.27 2.00
N ALA A 133 -7.21 10.61 1.91
CA ALA A 133 -6.65 9.85 3.03
C ALA A 133 -6.49 10.73 4.28
N LYS A 134 -5.94 11.96 4.13
CA LYS A 134 -5.84 12.91 5.23
C LYS A 134 -7.20 13.27 5.83
N ARG A 135 -8.24 13.50 5.00
CA ARG A 135 -9.58 13.86 5.46
C ARG A 135 -10.22 12.78 6.33
N ILE A 136 -10.11 11.51 5.91
CA ILE A 136 -10.74 10.39 6.61
C ILE A 136 -9.88 9.79 7.73
N LEU A 137 -8.60 10.18 7.84
CA LEU A 137 -7.71 9.79 8.93
C LEU A 137 -8.03 10.59 10.19
N LYS A 138 -8.04 9.93 11.35
CA LYS A 138 -8.18 10.61 12.65
C LYS A 138 -7.01 11.57 12.89
N PRO A 139 -7.18 12.65 13.71
CA PRO A 139 -6.10 13.59 13.98
C PRO A 139 -4.85 12.97 14.61
N ASP A 140 -5.03 11.95 15.42
CA ASP A 140 -3.96 11.14 16.06
C ASP A 140 -3.61 9.88 15.27
N GLY A 141 -4.28 9.64 14.14
CA GLY A 141 -4.11 8.48 13.28
C GLY A 141 -2.78 8.45 12.54
N LYS A 142 -2.52 7.33 11.87
CA LYS A 142 -1.30 7.09 11.08
C LYS A 142 -1.62 6.79 9.62
N LEU A 143 -0.95 7.47 8.70
CA LEU A 143 -0.86 7.06 7.31
C LEU A 143 0.43 6.26 7.12
N LEU A 144 0.32 5.00 6.71
CA LEU A 144 1.44 4.12 6.40
C LEU A 144 1.56 4.00 4.88
N VAL A 145 2.72 4.38 4.35
CA VAL A 145 2.99 4.31 2.90
C VAL A 145 4.13 3.35 2.65
N LEU A 146 3.88 2.34 1.83
CA LEU A 146 4.90 1.42 1.32
C LEU A 146 5.19 1.77 -0.14
N GLU A 147 6.44 2.12 -0.44
CA GLU A 147 6.87 2.45 -1.80
C GLU A 147 8.26 1.90 -2.13
N TRP A 148 8.54 1.80 -3.42
CA TRP A 148 9.85 1.40 -3.90
C TRP A 148 10.95 2.36 -3.43
N GLU A 149 12.14 1.80 -3.26
CA GLU A 149 13.35 2.54 -2.94
C GLU A 149 14.52 2.02 -3.77
N LYS A 150 15.41 2.91 -4.19
CA LYS A 150 16.61 2.51 -4.92
C LYS A 150 17.52 1.66 -4.01
N PRO A 151 17.84 0.43 -4.43
CA PRO A 151 18.73 -0.41 -3.64
C PRO A 151 20.16 0.15 -3.64
N THR A 152 20.87 -0.07 -2.55
CA THR A 152 22.26 0.40 -2.37
C THR A 152 23.28 -0.60 -2.91
N SER A 153 23.00 -1.89 -2.76
CA SER A 153 23.93 -2.97 -3.15
C SER A 153 23.96 -3.16 -4.69
N ALA A 154 25.13 -3.49 -5.24
CA ALA A 154 25.31 -3.69 -6.68
C ALA A 154 24.46 -4.85 -7.22
N ILE A 155 24.37 -5.97 -6.48
CA ILE A 155 23.56 -7.13 -6.87
C ILE A 155 22.07 -6.77 -6.90
N GLN A 156 21.62 -6.04 -5.87
CA GLN A 156 20.22 -5.60 -5.81
C GLN A 156 19.88 -4.61 -6.93
N LYS A 157 20.79 -3.75 -7.35
CA LYS A 157 20.61 -2.85 -8.49
C LYS A 157 20.38 -3.60 -9.80
N VAL A 158 21.08 -4.70 -10.01
CA VAL A 158 20.90 -5.55 -11.21
C VAL A 158 19.49 -6.16 -11.22
N LEU A 159 19.03 -6.71 -10.08
CA LEU A 159 17.67 -7.25 -9.96
C LEU A 159 16.60 -6.17 -10.09
N PHE A 160 16.83 -5.01 -9.49
CA PHE A 160 15.90 -3.87 -9.56
C PHE A 160 15.74 -3.30 -10.97
N PHE A 161 16.73 -3.48 -11.84
CA PHE A 161 16.64 -3.09 -13.25
C PHE A 161 15.48 -3.79 -13.97
N SER A 162 15.14 -5.02 -13.57
CA SER A 162 13.99 -5.76 -14.12
C SER A 162 12.65 -5.12 -13.73
N ILE A 163 12.53 -4.61 -12.49
CA ILE A 163 11.35 -3.85 -12.04
C ILE A 163 11.21 -2.58 -12.87
N ARG A 164 12.27 -1.78 -12.97
CA ARG A 164 12.25 -0.50 -13.70
C ARG A 164 11.73 -0.60 -15.14
N LYS A 165 11.90 -1.78 -15.78
CA LYS A 165 11.38 -2.01 -17.14
C LYS A 165 9.87 -2.27 -17.17
N LEU A 166 9.28 -2.69 -16.06
CA LEU A 166 7.86 -2.99 -15.93
C LEU A 166 7.05 -1.81 -15.41
N GLU A 167 7.74 -0.85 -14.77
CA GLU A 167 7.13 0.31 -14.14
C GLU A 167 6.83 1.44 -15.16
N PRO A 168 5.85 2.30 -14.89
CA PRO A 168 5.42 3.35 -15.81
C PRO A 168 6.50 4.42 -16.04
N LYS A 169 6.29 5.22 -17.09
CA LYS A 169 7.10 6.42 -17.35
C LYS A 169 6.95 7.37 -16.15
N GLY A 170 8.08 7.86 -15.62
CA GLY A 170 8.10 8.71 -14.41
C GLY A 170 8.51 8.01 -13.13
N PHE A 171 8.58 6.65 -13.12
CA PHE A 171 9.02 5.89 -11.97
C PHE A 171 10.39 6.33 -11.42
N ASP A 172 11.36 6.57 -12.31
CA ASP A 172 12.70 7.06 -11.92
C ASP A 172 12.67 8.45 -11.27
N ASP A 173 11.74 9.31 -11.67
CA ASP A 173 11.60 10.64 -11.09
C ASP A 173 10.90 10.55 -9.73
N PHE A 174 9.90 9.67 -9.59
CA PHE A 174 9.29 9.36 -8.30
C PHE A 174 10.33 8.84 -7.28
N LEU A 175 11.25 7.96 -7.71
CA LEU A 175 12.33 7.44 -6.86
C LEU A 175 13.33 8.49 -6.38
N LYS A 176 13.38 9.68 -7.02
CA LYS A 176 14.25 10.81 -6.63
C LYS A 176 13.58 11.77 -5.67
N LEU A 177 12.26 11.66 -5.47
CA LEU A 177 11.52 12.58 -4.62
C LEU A 177 12.03 12.52 -3.17
N ASP A 178 12.21 13.68 -2.58
CA ASP A 178 12.33 13.78 -1.13
C ASP A 178 10.95 13.59 -0.51
N MET A 179 10.73 12.44 0.09
CA MET A 179 9.43 12.06 0.64
C MET A 179 8.94 13.02 1.73
N LYS A 180 9.83 13.59 2.53
CA LYS A 180 9.45 14.56 3.56
C LYS A 180 8.85 15.82 2.94
N SER A 181 9.51 16.39 1.95
CA SER A 181 9.01 17.54 1.21
C SER A 181 7.75 17.22 0.40
N TYR A 182 7.69 16.03 -0.21
CA TYR A 182 6.54 15.58 -0.98
C TYR A 182 5.26 15.50 -0.12
N PHE A 183 5.31 14.84 1.04
CA PHE A 183 4.13 14.71 1.90
C PHE A 183 3.77 16.03 2.61
N LYS A 184 4.76 16.86 2.93
CA LYS A 184 4.55 18.17 3.57
C LYS A 184 3.63 19.11 2.77
N GLN A 185 3.66 19.03 1.43
CA GLN A 185 2.80 19.82 0.55
C GLN A 185 1.30 19.55 0.80
N PHE A 186 0.96 18.37 1.31
CA PHE A 186 -0.40 17.94 1.63
C PHE A 186 -0.76 18.11 3.11
N GLY A 187 0.11 18.77 3.90
CA GLY A 187 -0.06 18.87 5.36
C GLY A 187 0.06 17.51 6.06
N LEU A 188 1.01 16.70 5.59
CA LEU A 188 1.35 15.39 6.12
C LEU A 188 2.84 15.37 6.48
N MET A 189 3.17 14.92 7.69
CA MET A 189 4.53 14.90 8.21
C MET A 189 5.05 13.46 8.31
N VAL A 190 6.15 13.16 7.63
CA VAL A 190 6.86 11.87 7.77
C VAL A 190 7.55 11.84 9.13
N THR A 191 7.15 10.92 9.99
CA THR A 191 7.67 10.75 11.36
C THR A 191 8.72 9.66 11.47
N ASP A 192 8.64 8.62 10.61
CA ASP A 192 9.62 7.52 10.59
C ASP A 192 9.74 6.93 9.18
N ILE A 193 10.90 6.36 8.86
CA ILE A 193 11.15 5.65 7.61
C ILE A 193 11.88 4.34 7.93
N LYS A 194 11.25 3.20 7.62
CA LYS A 194 11.86 1.88 7.73
C LYS A 194 12.31 1.42 6.34
N HIS A 195 13.61 1.30 6.16
CA HIS A 195 14.21 0.82 4.90
C HIS A 195 14.14 -0.70 4.83
N CYS A 196 13.68 -1.21 3.69
CA CYS A 196 13.67 -2.61 3.31
C CYS A 196 14.64 -2.84 2.13
N ASP A 197 14.70 -4.07 1.57
CA ASP A 197 15.70 -4.35 0.53
C ASP A 197 15.52 -3.52 -0.75
N TYR A 198 14.28 -3.32 -1.18
CA TYR A 198 13.92 -2.63 -2.43
C TYR A 198 12.80 -1.60 -2.25
N SER A 199 12.42 -1.38 -1.01
CA SER A 199 11.28 -0.55 -0.66
C SER A 199 11.47 0.09 0.69
N LYS A 200 10.62 1.05 1.02
CA LYS A 200 10.57 1.73 2.32
C LYS A 200 9.14 1.80 2.82
N VAL A 201 8.99 1.75 4.12
CA VAL A 201 7.72 2.02 4.80
C VAL A 201 7.86 3.37 5.52
N LEU A 202 6.98 4.30 5.19
CA LEU A 202 6.90 5.60 5.83
C LEU A 202 5.74 5.62 6.82
N SER A 203 6.01 6.07 8.02
CA SER A 203 4.98 6.43 9.01
C SER A 203 4.76 7.93 8.94
N ILE A 204 3.51 8.35 8.78
CA ILE A 204 3.13 9.71 8.47
C ILE A 204 1.97 10.12 9.36
N LYS A 205 1.95 11.38 9.82
CA LYS A 205 0.85 11.97 10.60
C LYS A 205 0.34 13.24 9.93
N PRO A 206 -0.92 13.62 10.15
CA PRO A 206 -1.39 14.96 9.85
C PRO A 206 -0.55 16.01 10.57
N CYS A 207 -0.31 17.18 9.90
CA CYS A 207 0.33 18.35 10.53
C CYS A 207 -0.72 19.19 11.25
#